data_f59a90ce5aba639db493ee1cd83d7860
#
_entry.id   f59a90ce5aba639db493ee1cd83d7860
#
_cell.length_a   1.000
_cell.length_b   1.000
_cell.length_c   1.000
_cell.angle_alpha   90.00
_cell.angle_beta   90.00
_cell.angle_gamma   90.00
#
_symmetry.space_group_name_H-M   'P 1'
#
loop_
_entity.id
_entity.type
_entity.pdbx_description
1 polymer ?
#
loop_
_entity_poly.entity_id
_entity_poly.type
_entity_poly.pdbx_seq_one_letter_code
_entity_poly.pdbx_strand_id
1 'polypeptide(L)'
;MVITNVEKFPNGKKLINGKPTNEDRKKRSGMLFFNEDGIECGGFIYDGQKNANGHSSGLSLTYDQYDGDQVMQLLTQDYKEGDNRFVSSGLMFNDRPSKESQLTTAKLMKELDELGKKDLKAAEAKYKIYETQGLLGGAPRVMLGKSRSENNGLFLFDNKGLPRAMFYIDKENNAKLDFFDDKGNIISSFPEKNN
;
A
#
# COMPACT_ATOMS: atom_id res chain seq x y z
N MET A 1 20.36 -13.40 -9.99
CA MET A 1 19.67 -12.09 -9.96
C MET A 1 19.41 -11.69 -11.41
N VAL A 2 18.17 -11.46 -11.80
CA VAL A 2 17.83 -11.01 -13.15
C VAL A 2 17.23 -9.60 -13.03
N ILE A 3 17.94 -8.61 -13.53
CA ILE A 3 17.43 -7.24 -13.69
C ILE A 3 16.98 -7.11 -15.14
N THR A 4 15.68 -7.03 -15.38
CA THR A 4 15.15 -7.07 -16.74
C THR A 4 13.83 -6.28 -16.84
N ASN A 5 13.38 -6.06 -18.08
CA ASN A 5 12.05 -5.52 -18.31
C ASN A 5 10.96 -6.58 -18.13
N VAL A 6 9.71 -6.13 -18.07
CA VAL A 6 8.53 -6.99 -17.83
C VAL A 6 8.44 -8.18 -18.78
N GLU A 7 8.79 -8.00 -20.06
CA GLU A 7 8.66 -9.06 -21.07
C GLU A 7 9.60 -10.24 -20.82
N LYS A 8 10.81 -9.95 -20.33
CA LYS A 8 11.85 -10.95 -20.06
C LYS A 8 11.83 -11.49 -18.64
N PHE A 9 10.97 -10.97 -17.76
CA PHE A 9 10.86 -11.47 -16.40
C PHE A 9 10.29 -12.89 -16.39
N PRO A 10 10.85 -13.84 -15.63
CA PRO A 10 10.31 -15.19 -15.54
C PRO A 10 8.86 -15.13 -15.03
N ASN A 11 8.02 -16.07 -15.48
CA ASN A 11 6.68 -16.22 -14.92
C ASN A 11 6.80 -16.47 -13.42
N GLY A 12 6.49 -15.44 -12.65
CA GLY A 12 6.63 -15.47 -11.20
C GLY A 12 5.48 -16.26 -10.57
N LYS A 13 5.42 -17.57 -10.80
CA LYS A 13 4.66 -18.41 -9.89
C LYS A 13 5.37 -18.31 -8.55
N LYS A 14 4.80 -17.56 -7.64
CA LYS A 14 5.26 -17.52 -6.27
C LYS A 14 4.97 -18.89 -5.66
N LEU A 15 6.01 -19.61 -5.30
CA LEU A 15 5.90 -20.90 -4.63
C LEU A 15 6.32 -20.68 -3.17
N ILE A 16 5.43 -20.96 -2.25
CA ILE A 16 5.77 -21.11 -0.83
C ILE A 16 5.78 -22.60 -0.52
N ASN A 17 6.93 -23.13 -0.11
CA ASN A 17 7.12 -24.57 0.13
C ASN A 17 6.60 -25.44 -1.05
N GLY A 18 6.90 -25.03 -2.28
CA GLY A 18 6.50 -25.72 -3.51
C GLY A 18 5.00 -25.58 -3.87
N LYS A 19 4.21 -24.81 -3.11
CA LYS A 19 2.78 -24.58 -3.39
C LYS A 19 2.58 -23.24 -4.07
N PRO A 20 1.90 -23.16 -5.21
CA PRO A 20 1.59 -21.89 -5.86
C PRO A 20 0.64 -21.06 -4.99
N THR A 21 0.98 -19.78 -4.76
CA THR A 21 0.18 -18.87 -3.94
C THR A 21 -0.54 -17.81 -4.75
N ASN A 22 -0.05 -17.48 -5.95
CA ASN A 22 -0.63 -16.46 -6.79
C ASN A 22 -0.35 -16.78 -8.27
N GLU A 23 -1.28 -17.47 -8.91
CA GLU A 23 -1.15 -17.89 -10.32
C GLU A 23 -1.32 -16.71 -11.29
N ASP A 24 -2.06 -15.65 -10.87
CA ASP A 24 -2.42 -14.50 -11.70
C ASP A 24 -1.53 -13.26 -11.43
N ARG A 25 -0.41 -13.43 -10.72
CA ARG A 25 0.48 -12.32 -10.41
C ARG A 25 1.04 -11.70 -11.69
N LYS A 26 0.72 -10.42 -11.92
CA LYS A 26 1.29 -9.67 -13.02
C LYS A 26 2.81 -9.67 -12.93
N LYS A 27 3.46 -9.88 -14.07
CA LYS A 27 4.90 -9.67 -14.17
C LYS A 27 5.23 -8.21 -13.92
N ARG A 28 6.27 -7.96 -13.14
CA ARG A 28 6.81 -6.63 -12.86
C ARG A 28 8.32 -6.66 -12.98
N SER A 29 8.93 -5.55 -13.38
CA SER A 29 10.39 -5.45 -13.43
C SER A 29 10.94 -5.20 -12.03
N GLY A 30 12.00 -5.90 -11.65
CA GLY A 30 12.65 -5.64 -10.37
C GLY A 30 13.31 -6.86 -9.74
N MET A 31 13.48 -6.81 -8.44
CA MET A 31 14.05 -7.86 -7.60
C MET A 31 13.06 -8.20 -6.49
N LEU A 32 12.90 -9.49 -6.21
CA LEU A 32 12.18 -10.00 -5.06
C LEU A 32 13.16 -10.75 -4.16
N PHE A 33 13.01 -10.57 -2.86
CA PHE A 33 13.78 -11.27 -1.84
C PHE A 33 12.91 -12.32 -1.19
N PHE A 34 13.47 -13.52 -1.03
CA PHE A 34 12.79 -14.66 -0.42
C PHE A 34 13.69 -15.21 0.69
N ASN A 35 13.07 -15.67 1.77
CA ASN A 35 13.77 -16.42 2.80
C ASN A 35 13.99 -17.88 2.40
N GLU A 36 14.55 -18.67 3.31
CA GLU A 36 14.85 -20.09 3.15
C GLU A 36 13.63 -20.97 2.89
N ASP A 37 12.43 -20.53 3.31
CA ASP A 37 11.15 -21.23 3.07
C ASP A 37 10.48 -20.82 1.76
N GLY A 38 11.09 -19.91 1.00
CA GLY A 38 10.53 -19.35 -0.23
C GLY A 38 9.43 -18.33 0.01
N ILE A 39 9.35 -17.77 1.23
CA ILE A 39 8.42 -16.68 1.58
C ILE A 39 9.02 -15.36 1.13
N GLU A 40 8.23 -14.51 0.46
CA GLU A 40 8.65 -13.17 0.05
C GLU A 40 8.87 -12.29 1.28
N CYS A 41 10.02 -11.60 1.31
CA CYS A 41 10.43 -10.72 2.40
C CYS A 41 10.47 -9.25 1.97
N GLY A 42 10.10 -8.97 0.73
CA GLY A 42 10.10 -7.65 0.13
C GLY A 42 10.71 -7.62 -1.26
N GLY A 43 10.84 -6.43 -1.82
CA GLY A 43 11.36 -6.28 -3.17
C GLY A 43 11.69 -4.85 -3.55
N PHE A 44 12.41 -4.72 -4.65
CA PHE A 44 12.61 -3.47 -5.39
C PHE A 44 11.95 -3.62 -6.75
N ILE A 45 10.78 -3.01 -6.93
CA ILE A 45 9.87 -3.32 -8.03
C ILE A 45 9.47 -2.04 -8.76
N TYR A 46 9.56 -2.07 -10.08
CA TYR A 46 8.92 -1.11 -10.97
C TYR A 46 7.62 -1.71 -11.51
N ASP A 47 6.53 -0.95 -11.42
CA ASP A 47 5.24 -1.25 -12.06
C ASP A 47 4.81 -0.05 -12.89
N GLY A 48 4.52 -0.27 -14.17
CA GLY A 48 4.14 0.82 -15.04
C GLY A 48 3.40 0.34 -16.28
N GLN A 49 2.49 1.19 -16.73
CA GLN A 49 1.74 1.00 -17.97
C GLN A 49 1.45 2.34 -18.62
N LYS A 50 1.35 2.35 -19.94
CA LYS A 50 1.00 3.52 -20.74
C LYS A 50 -0.12 3.16 -21.72
N ASN A 51 -1.03 4.08 -21.93
CA ASN A 51 -2.06 4.02 -22.96
C ASN A 51 -2.18 5.35 -23.71
N ALA A 52 -3.17 5.47 -24.61
CA ALA A 52 -3.37 6.71 -25.39
C ALA A 52 -3.71 7.92 -24.51
N ASN A 53 -4.31 7.72 -23.35
CA ASN A 53 -4.84 8.79 -22.49
C ASN A 53 -3.87 9.18 -21.36
N GLY A 54 -2.80 8.38 -21.13
CA GLY A 54 -1.88 8.68 -20.04
C GLY A 54 -0.97 7.53 -19.64
N HIS A 55 -0.54 7.56 -18.38
CA HIS A 55 0.33 6.52 -17.81
C HIS A 55 0.06 6.31 -16.33
N SER A 56 0.48 5.17 -15.85
CA SER A 56 0.64 4.87 -14.43
C SER A 56 2.02 4.25 -14.24
N SER A 57 2.81 4.77 -13.33
CA SER A 57 4.10 4.20 -12.98
C SER A 57 4.40 4.34 -11.50
N GLY A 58 5.15 3.39 -10.97
CA GLY A 58 5.61 3.41 -9.59
C GLY A 58 6.89 2.62 -9.42
N LEU A 59 7.73 3.06 -8.52
CA LEU A 59 8.91 2.35 -8.06
C LEU A 59 8.80 2.17 -6.56
N SER A 60 8.93 0.95 -6.09
CA SER A 60 8.82 0.63 -4.66
C SER A 60 10.01 -0.19 -4.17
N LEU A 61 10.51 0.15 -2.99
CA LEU A 61 11.35 -0.70 -2.17
C LEU A 61 10.54 -1.08 -0.93
N THR A 62 10.30 -2.38 -0.74
CA THR A 62 9.43 -2.89 0.32
C THR A 62 10.16 -3.83 1.25
N TYR A 63 9.74 -3.82 2.51
CA TYR A 63 10.15 -4.75 3.56
C TYR A 63 8.88 -5.35 4.16
N ASP A 64 8.76 -6.67 4.09
CA ASP A 64 7.60 -7.39 4.59
C ASP A 64 7.89 -7.92 6.01
N GLN A 65 6.85 -8.01 6.84
CA GLN A 65 7.00 -8.82 8.06
C GLN A 65 7.17 -10.29 7.71
N TYR A 66 7.71 -11.08 8.62
CA TYR A 66 7.86 -12.52 8.42
C TYR A 66 6.52 -13.18 8.08
N ASP A 67 6.46 -13.90 6.96
CA ASP A 67 5.24 -14.53 6.41
C ASP A 67 4.03 -13.58 6.26
N GLY A 68 4.28 -12.29 6.06
CA GLY A 68 3.23 -11.27 5.90
C GLY A 68 3.47 -10.35 4.72
N ASP A 69 2.96 -9.12 4.82
CA ASP A 69 3.06 -8.10 3.79
C ASP A 69 3.82 -6.86 4.32
N GLN A 70 3.87 -5.78 3.56
CA GLN A 70 4.77 -4.63 3.77
C GLN A 70 4.55 -3.92 5.12
N VAL A 71 5.55 -3.94 5.98
CA VAL A 71 5.64 -3.12 7.21
C VAL A 71 6.34 -1.79 6.95
N MET A 72 7.23 -1.73 5.94
CA MET A 72 7.90 -0.50 5.51
C MET A 72 7.95 -0.45 3.98
N GLN A 73 7.75 0.74 3.43
CA GLN A 73 7.72 0.93 1.99
C GLN A 73 8.26 2.31 1.62
N LEU A 74 9.28 2.35 0.75
CA LEU A 74 9.66 3.57 0.03
C LEU A 74 9.02 3.49 -1.36
N LEU A 75 8.12 4.43 -1.67
CA LEU A 75 7.26 4.37 -2.85
C LEU A 75 7.26 5.70 -3.60
N THR A 76 7.36 5.63 -4.93
CA THR A 76 6.99 6.73 -5.82
C THR A 76 5.85 6.30 -6.72
N GLN A 77 4.92 7.20 -7.00
CA GLN A 77 3.83 6.99 -7.96
C GLN A 77 3.69 8.20 -8.86
N ASP A 78 3.59 7.98 -10.15
CA ASP A 78 3.26 9.00 -11.15
C ASP A 78 2.09 8.46 -12.00
N TYR A 79 0.97 9.11 -11.87
CA TYR A 79 -0.26 8.75 -12.57
C TYR A 79 -0.73 9.95 -13.40
N LYS A 80 -1.04 9.71 -14.67
CA LYS A 80 -1.62 10.70 -15.57
C LYS A 80 -2.78 10.08 -16.35
N GLU A 81 -3.90 10.83 -16.41
CA GLU A 81 -5.06 10.52 -17.26
C GLU A 81 -5.63 11.81 -17.82
N GLY A 82 -5.57 11.98 -19.13
CA GLY A 82 -5.88 13.25 -19.79
C GLY A 82 -4.98 14.37 -19.26
N ASP A 83 -5.59 15.45 -18.79
CA ASP A 83 -4.89 16.61 -18.22
C ASP A 83 -4.57 16.46 -16.73
N ASN A 84 -5.14 15.46 -16.06
CA ASN A 84 -4.90 15.21 -14.65
C ASN A 84 -3.62 14.40 -14.44
N ARG A 85 -2.71 14.93 -13.61
CA ARG A 85 -1.48 14.22 -13.21
C ARG A 85 -1.29 14.33 -11.70
N PHE A 86 -0.99 13.19 -11.07
CA PHE A 86 -0.70 13.08 -9.65
C PHE A 86 0.66 12.43 -9.47
N VAL A 87 1.53 13.09 -8.72
CA VAL A 87 2.83 12.56 -8.34
C VAL A 87 2.92 12.54 -6.83
N SER A 88 3.16 11.36 -6.27
CA SER A 88 3.40 11.21 -4.84
C SER A 88 4.67 10.40 -4.60
N SER A 89 5.30 10.63 -3.47
CA SER A 89 6.48 9.88 -3.05
C SER A 89 6.59 9.91 -1.53
N GLY A 90 7.00 8.81 -0.93
CA GLY A 90 7.12 8.78 0.52
C GLY A 90 7.68 7.49 1.06
N LEU A 91 8.11 7.59 2.31
CA LEU A 91 8.41 6.47 3.18
C LEU A 91 7.18 6.21 4.05
N MET A 92 6.70 4.97 4.04
CA MET A 92 5.51 4.54 4.78
C MET A 92 5.86 3.44 5.76
N PHE A 93 5.27 3.51 6.95
CA PHE A 93 5.29 2.44 7.95
C PHE A 93 3.85 1.98 8.20
N ASN A 94 3.65 0.68 8.17
CA ASN A 94 2.33 0.07 8.28
C ASN A 94 2.30 -0.94 9.43
N ASP A 95 1.20 -0.96 10.17
CA ASP A 95 0.88 -2.11 11.02
C ASP A 95 0.33 -3.23 10.14
N ARG A 96 0.68 -4.46 10.47
CA ARG A 96 0.17 -5.66 9.82
C ARG A 96 -0.54 -6.57 10.84
N PRO A 97 -1.49 -7.41 10.40
CA PRO A 97 -2.16 -8.34 11.30
C PRO A 97 -1.19 -9.31 11.97
N SER A 98 -1.38 -9.56 13.27
CA SER A 98 -0.46 -10.40 14.05
C SER A 98 -0.48 -11.89 13.67
N LYS A 99 -1.53 -12.35 13.01
CA LYS A 99 -1.71 -13.73 12.54
C LYS A 99 -1.71 -13.82 11.01
N GLU A 100 -1.21 -12.77 10.34
CA GLU A 100 -1.06 -12.78 8.89
C GLU A 100 -0.13 -13.89 8.45
N SER A 101 -0.50 -14.55 7.36
CA SER A 101 0.34 -15.52 6.66
C SER A 101 0.06 -15.38 5.16
N GLN A 102 1.10 -15.31 4.35
CA GLN A 102 0.95 -15.12 2.90
C GLN A 102 0.07 -16.19 2.25
N LEU A 103 0.19 -17.45 2.68
CA LEU A 103 -0.67 -18.54 2.19
C LEU A 103 -2.12 -18.39 2.63
N THR A 104 -2.35 -18.02 3.90
CA THR A 104 -3.69 -17.82 4.43
C THR A 104 -4.33 -16.61 3.76
N THR A 105 -3.62 -15.49 3.69
CA THR A 105 -4.09 -14.26 3.01
C THR A 105 -4.52 -14.55 1.57
N ALA A 106 -3.70 -15.27 0.79
CA ALA A 106 -4.04 -15.62 -0.59
C ALA A 106 -5.34 -16.43 -0.70
N LYS A 107 -5.57 -17.39 0.21
CA LYS A 107 -6.80 -18.18 0.25
C LYS A 107 -8.02 -17.33 0.62
N LEU A 108 -7.89 -16.52 1.68
CA LEU A 108 -8.99 -15.69 2.17
C LEU A 108 -9.38 -14.62 1.15
N MET A 109 -8.39 -13.99 0.50
CA MET A 109 -8.66 -12.99 -0.54
C MET A 109 -9.34 -13.60 -1.76
N LYS A 110 -8.95 -14.80 -2.18
CA LYS A 110 -9.64 -15.52 -3.26
C LYS A 110 -11.09 -15.83 -2.89
N GLU A 111 -11.34 -16.30 -1.67
CA GLU A 111 -12.67 -16.56 -1.18
C GLU A 111 -13.54 -15.30 -1.14
N LEU A 112 -12.98 -14.18 -0.67
CA LEU A 112 -13.66 -12.88 -0.64
C LEU A 112 -13.97 -12.36 -2.05
N ASP A 113 -13.04 -12.52 -3.01
CA ASP A 113 -13.27 -12.15 -4.41
C ASP A 113 -14.41 -12.96 -5.05
N GLU A 114 -14.43 -14.28 -4.83
CA GLU A 114 -15.51 -15.15 -5.32
C GLU A 114 -16.86 -14.82 -4.67
N LEU A 115 -16.86 -14.49 -3.38
CA LEU A 115 -18.07 -14.05 -2.68
C LEU A 115 -18.52 -12.67 -3.17
N GLY A 116 -17.60 -11.72 -3.33
CA GLY A 116 -17.90 -10.36 -3.77
C GLY A 116 -18.50 -10.27 -5.17
N LYS A 117 -18.15 -11.18 -6.06
CA LYS A 117 -18.78 -11.32 -7.39
C LYS A 117 -20.27 -11.68 -7.29
N LYS A 118 -20.71 -12.29 -6.19
CA LYS A 118 -22.09 -12.72 -5.96
C LYS A 118 -22.83 -11.77 -5.02
N ASP A 119 -22.15 -11.37 -3.94
CA ASP A 119 -22.69 -10.50 -2.88
C ASP A 119 -21.57 -9.70 -2.23
N LEU A 120 -21.43 -8.44 -2.68
CA LEU A 120 -20.41 -7.52 -2.18
C LEU A 120 -20.55 -7.25 -0.68
N LYS A 121 -21.79 -7.09 -0.18
CA LYS A 121 -22.04 -6.81 1.26
C LYS A 121 -21.65 -7.99 2.13
N ALA A 122 -21.93 -9.21 1.70
CA ALA A 122 -21.49 -10.40 2.40
C ALA A 122 -19.96 -10.52 2.42
N ALA A 123 -19.27 -10.18 1.32
CA ALA A 123 -17.81 -10.18 1.26
C ALA A 123 -17.22 -9.13 2.21
N GLU A 124 -17.76 -7.91 2.25
CA GLU A 124 -17.34 -6.84 3.17
C GLU A 124 -17.53 -7.25 4.65
N ALA A 125 -18.67 -7.83 4.98
CA ALA A 125 -18.95 -8.34 6.32
C ALA A 125 -17.95 -9.45 6.72
N LYS A 126 -17.65 -10.36 5.80
CA LYS A 126 -16.71 -11.44 6.02
C LYS A 126 -15.27 -10.93 6.15
N TYR A 127 -14.87 -9.93 5.35
CA TYR A 127 -13.58 -9.27 5.50
C TYR A 127 -13.40 -8.71 6.92
N LYS A 128 -14.40 -8.01 7.47
CA LYS A 128 -14.37 -7.49 8.84
C LYS A 128 -14.20 -8.56 9.90
N ILE A 129 -14.79 -9.75 9.69
CA ILE A 129 -14.58 -10.89 10.57
C ILE A 129 -13.10 -11.32 10.56
N TYR A 130 -12.50 -11.46 9.38
CA TYR A 130 -11.10 -11.83 9.24
C TYR A 130 -10.16 -10.76 9.81
N GLU A 131 -10.49 -9.49 9.63
CA GLU A 131 -9.77 -8.37 10.24
C GLU A 131 -9.82 -8.44 11.77
N THR A 132 -10.98 -8.65 12.36
CA THR A 132 -11.15 -8.81 13.82
C THR A 132 -10.38 -10.02 14.37
N GLN A 133 -10.23 -11.07 13.58
CA GLN A 133 -9.45 -12.25 13.93
C GLN A 133 -7.92 -12.04 13.79
N GLY A 134 -7.49 -10.91 13.23
CA GLY A 134 -6.09 -10.59 12.97
C GLY A 134 -5.49 -11.41 11.82
N LEU A 135 -6.30 -11.86 10.88
CA LEU A 135 -5.90 -12.64 9.71
C LEU A 135 -5.68 -11.76 8.46
N LEU A 136 -6.45 -10.70 8.33
CA LEU A 136 -6.39 -9.71 7.26
C LEU A 136 -6.38 -8.30 7.82
N GLY A 137 -6.10 -7.32 6.96
CA GLY A 137 -6.14 -5.91 7.30
C GLY A 137 -4.74 -5.29 7.30
N GLY A 138 -4.54 -4.36 8.22
CA GLY A 138 -3.36 -3.51 8.31
C GLY A 138 -3.72 -2.06 8.06
N ALA A 139 -2.91 -1.15 8.58
CA ALA A 139 -3.14 0.28 8.47
C ALA A 139 -1.83 1.04 8.34
N PRO A 140 -1.78 2.11 7.53
CA PRO A 140 -0.67 3.05 7.59
C PRO A 140 -0.60 3.67 8.98
N ARG A 141 0.62 3.85 9.51
CA ARG A 141 0.85 4.49 10.81
C ARG A 141 1.64 5.79 10.65
N VAL A 142 2.58 5.80 9.72
CA VAL A 142 3.41 6.96 9.43
C VAL A 142 3.62 7.06 7.93
N MET A 143 3.51 8.26 7.39
CA MET A 143 3.98 8.60 6.06
C MET A 143 4.85 9.85 6.14
N LEU A 144 6.04 9.79 5.56
CA LEU A 144 6.93 10.94 5.36
C LEU A 144 7.12 11.14 3.86
N GLY A 145 6.70 12.28 3.31
CA GLY A 145 6.87 12.55 1.90
C GLY A 145 5.84 13.48 1.29
N LYS A 146 5.64 13.37 -0.02
CA LYS A 146 4.67 14.14 -0.80
C LYS A 146 3.39 13.33 -1.01
N SER A 147 2.27 13.85 -0.55
CA SER A 147 0.94 13.28 -0.77
C SER A 147 0.40 13.56 -2.18
N ARG A 148 -0.67 12.87 -2.58
CA ARG A 148 -1.41 13.17 -3.83
C ARG A 148 -2.05 14.54 -3.84
N SER A 149 -2.34 15.12 -2.67
CA SER A 149 -2.86 16.48 -2.51
C SER A 149 -1.76 17.55 -2.51
N GLU A 150 -0.54 17.17 -2.93
CA GLU A 150 0.64 18.04 -3.03
C GLU A 150 1.15 18.59 -1.69
N ASN A 151 0.70 18.04 -0.56
CA ASN A 151 1.24 18.35 0.75
C ASN A 151 2.55 17.58 0.95
N ASN A 152 3.58 18.25 1.46
CA ASN A 152 4.90 17.67 1.71
C ASN A 152 5.17 17.69 3.22
N GLY A 153 5.25 16.51 3.85
CA GLY A 153 5.42 16.47 5.30
C GLY A 153 5.35 15.10 5.94
N LEU A 154 5.09 15.14 7.24
CA LEU A 154 4.89 13.99 8.11
C LEU A 154 3.41 13.82 8.41
N PHE A 155 2.88 12.63 8.18
CA PHE A 155 1.49 12.26 8.39
C PHE A 155 1.43 11.08 9.36
N LEU A 156 0.69 11.24 10.46
CA LEU A 156 0.51 10.24 11.51
C LEU A 156 -0.93 9.75 11.52
N PHE A 157 -1.09 8.44 11.61
CA PHE A 157 -2.38 7.76 11.54
C PHE A 157 -2.62 6.90 12.79
N ASP A 158 -3.88 6.68 13.14
CA ASP A 158 -4.25 5.72 14.17
C ASP A 158 -4.17 4.26 13.68
N ASN A 159 -4.55 3.33 14.54
CA ASN A 159 -4.54 1.90 14.21
C ASN A 159 -5.59 1.46 13.17
N LYS A 160 -6.45 2.39 12.73
CA LYS A 160 -7.41 2.19 11.63
C LYS A 160 -6.98 2.89 10.35
N GLY A 161 -5.82 3.56 10.35
CA GLY A 161 -5.34 4.35 9.22
C GLY A 161 -6.03 5.71 9.06
N LEU A 162 -6.74 6.20 10.08
CA LEU A 162 -7.33 7.52 10.06
C LEU A 162 -6.27 8.57 10.48
N PRO A 163 -6.22 9.74 9.84
CA PRO A 163 -5.27 10.78 10.19
C PRO A 163 -5.49 11.27 11.63
N ARG A 164 -4.40 11.49 12.39
CA ARG A 164 -4.43 11.98 13.76
C ARG A 164 -3.60 13.25 13.92
N ALA A 165 -2.47 13.36 13.22
CA ALA A 165 -1.68 14.57 13.15
C ALA A 165 -0.95 14.67 11.81
N MET A 166 -0.80 15.89 11.29
CA MET A 166 -0.06 16.19 10.07
C MET A 166 0.79 17.44 10.27
N PHE A 167 2.10 17.34 10.03
CA PHE A 167 3.01 18.46 9.93
C PHE A 167 3.52 18.54 8.50
N TYR A 168 3.16 19.61 7.77
CA TYR A 168 3.38 19.68 6.33
C TYR A 168 3.48 21.10 5.78
N ILE A 169 4.02 21.21 4.58
CA ILE A 169 3.91 22.38 3.71
C ILE A 169 2.83 22.07 2.68
N ASP A 170 1.81 22.91 2.59
CA ASP A 170 0.75 22.79 1.59
C ASP A 170 1.18 23.27 0.20
N LYS A 171 0.32 23.13 -0.79
CA LYS A 171 0.58 23.53 -2.18
C LYS A 171 0.72 25.04 -2.37
N GLU A 172 0.24 25.85 -1.43
CA GLU A 172 0.41 27.30 -1.38
C GLU A 172 1.67 27.73 -0.58
N ASN A 173 2.55 26.79 -0.22
CA ASN A 173 3.78 26.98 0.58
C ASN A 173 3.55 27.43 2.04
N ASN A 174 2.40 27.14 2.63
CA ASN A 174 2.16 27.41 4.03
C ASN A 174 2.55 26.21 4.89
N ALA A 175 3.31 26.47 5.96
CA ALA A 175 3.57 25.45 6.98
C ALA A 175 2.35 25.26 7.87
N LYS A 176 1.96 24.02 8.13
CA LYS A 176 0.78 23.65 8.91
C LYS A 176 1.07 22.48 9.83
N LEU A 177 0.44 22.53 11.01
CA LEU A 177 0.35 21.40 11.94
C LEU A 177 -1.11 21.24 12.31
N ASP A 178 -1.74 20.18 11.79
CA ASP A 178 -3.15 19.86 11.99
C ASP A 178 -3.30 18.63 12.88
N PHE A 179 -4.27 18.67 13.80
CA PHE A 179 -4.72 17.54 14.61
C PHE A 179 -6.15 17.19 14.26
N PHE A 180 -6.47 15.90 14.30
CA PHE A 180 -7.75 15.36 13.85
C PHE A 180 -8.43 14.53 14.94
N ASP A 181 -9.78 14.60 14.98
CA ASP A 181 -10.60 13.68 15.76
C ASP A 181 -10.68 12.27 15.10
N ASP A 182 -11.45 11.37 15.70
CA ASP A 182 -11.67 10.00 15.21
C ASP A 182 -12.59 9.93 13.97
N LYS A 183 -13.15 11.06 13.54
CA LYS A 183 -13.97 11.20 12.33
C LYS A 183 -13.24 11.89 11.18
N GLY A 184 -11.98 12.32 11.41
CA GLY A 184 -11.17 13.01 10.43
C GLY A 184 -11.43 14.52 10.34
N ASN A 185 -12.14 15.12 11.31
CA ASN A 185 -12.30 16.56 11.38
C ASN A 185 -11.08 17.20 12.07
N ILE A 186 -10.64 18.35 11.57
CA ILE A 186 -9.58 19.13 12.20
C ILE A 186 -10.11 19.71 13.51
N ILE A 187 -9.46 19.39 14.63
CA ILE A 187 -9.79 19.87 15.97
C ILE A 187 -8.83 20.97 16.46
N SER A 188 -7.64 21.04 15.86
CA SER A 188 -6.65 22.09 16.13
C SER A 188 -5.75 22.25 14.92
N SER A 189 -5.35 23.48 14.64
CA SER A 189 -4.46 23.82 13.52
C SER A 189 -3.48 24.91 13.95
N PHE A 190 -2.22 24.76 13.55
CA PHE A 190 -1.20 25.80 13.77
C PHE A 190 -0.49 26.09 12.42
N PRO A 191 -0.26 27.37 12.07
CA PRO A 191 -0.78 28.56 12.77
C PRO A 191 -2.31 28.62 12.74
N GLU A 192 -2.91 29.24 13.75
CA GLU A 192 -4.36 29.47 13.77
C GLU A 192 -4.77 30.27 12.53
N LYS A 193 -5.92 29.90 11.95
CA LYS A 193 -6.50 30.74 10.89
C LYS A 193 -6.90 32.06 11.52
N ASN A 194 -6.22 33.16 11.16
CA ASN A 194 -6.71 34.49 11.46
C ASN A 194 -8.08 34.63 10.79
N ASN A 195 -9.14 34.69 11.60
CA ASN A 195 -10.49 35.00 11.16
C ASN A 195 -10.58 36.42 10.62
#